data_0c2d5a123613acbc5949766c1fab53dc
#
_entry.id   0c2d5a123613acbc5949766c1fab53dc
#
_cell.length_a   1.000
_cell.length_b   1.000
_cell.length_c   1.000
_cell.angle_alpha   90.00
_cell.angle_beta   90.00
_cell.angle_gamma   90.00
#
_symmetry.space_group_name_H-M   'P 1'
#
loop_
_entity.id
_entity.type
_entity.pdbx_description
1 polymer ?
#
loop_
_entity_poly.entity_id
_entity_poly.type
_entity_poly.pdbx_seq_one_letter_code
_entity_poly.pdbx_strand_id
1 'polypeptide(L)'
;MTIPVIYEDDDILLVNKPAGMAVQGGAGVAHPLDDVLSRQVGYRVHLVHRLDRETSGLLVVAKHAAAAREWIALIAGKRVQKTYTAYCFGLPELHGKPARTGTIAAPVTAHGREQAAVTQFFVEQTATIPPGDSTDALTVSRLRLVLGTGRMHQIRIHLAQAHCPIIADDRHGDFRLNKAARKSLRAKTLCLAATRITLPLGGLPRTFSVSLPPHMQAAPLADALT
;
A
#
# COMPACT_ATOMS: atom_id res chain seq x y z
N MET A 1 -13.85 14.64 9.19
CA MET A 1 -13.56 13.39 8.46
C MET A 1 -13.45 12.27 9.49
N THR A 2 -14.18 11.16 9.32
CA THR A 2 -14.16 10.02 10.24
C THR A 2 -13.31 8.90 9.63
N ILE A 3 -12.42 8.29 10.43
CA ILE A 3 -11.60 7.16 10.00
C ILE A 3 -12.38 5.87 10.29
N PRO A 4 -12.68 5.01 9.28
CA PRO A 4 -13.41 3.78 9.51
C PRO A 4 -12.62 2.81 10.39
N VAL A 5 -13.23 2.34 11.47
CA VAL A 5 -12.71 1.27 12.34
C VAL A 5 -13.28 -0.06 11.84
N ILE A 6 -12.39 -0.99 11.51
CA ILE A 6 -12.71 -2.32 10.94
C ILE A 6 -12.81 -3.38 12.04
N TYR A 7 -11.98 -3.24 13.07
CA TYR A 7 -11.96 -4.11 14.24
C TYR A 7 -11.41 -3.33 15.44
N GLU A 8 -11.92 -3.66 16.61
CA GLU A 8 -11.49 -3.11 17.88
C GLU A 8 -11.52 -4.21 18.96
N ASP A 9 -10.53 -4.21 19.83
CA ASP A 9 -10.49 -4.93 21.09
C ASP A 9 -9.94 -4.02 22.22
N ASP A 10 -9.51 -4.59 23.33
CA ASP A 10 -8.97 -3.83 24.46
C ASP A 10 -7.61 -3.19 24.14
N ASP A 11 -6.84 -3.77 23.21
CA ASP A 11 -5.46 -3.39 22.92
C ASP A 11 -5.32 -2.55 21.64
N ILE A 12 -6.10 -2.84 20.59
CA ILE A 12 -5.91 -2.23 19.27
C ILE A 12 -7.19 -1.74 18.60
N LEU A 13 -6.97 -0.83 17.67
CA LEU A 13 -7.88 -0.48 16.58
C LEU A 13 -7.25 -0.92 15.26
N LEU A 14 -7.99 -1.64 14.44
CA LEU A 14 -7.66 -1.85 13.03
C LEU A 14 -8.50 -0.87 12.22
N VAL A 15 -7.85 0.07 11.55
CA VAL A 15 -8.53 1.15 10.81
C VAL A 15 -8.26 1.06 9.31
N ASN A 16 -9.18 1.62 8.50
CA ASN A 16 -8.99 1.78 7.06
C ASN A 16 -8.56 3.22 6.77
N LYS A 17 -7.25 3.42 6.58
CA LYS A 17 -6.66 4.73 6.29
C LYS A 17 -7.03 5.20 4.87
N PRO A 18 -7.58 6.39 4.68
CA PRO A 18 -7.75 6.96 3.35
C PRO A 18 -6.41 7.32 2.69
N ALA A 19 -6.38 7.36 1.36
CA ALA A 19 -5.27 7.92 0.61
C ALA A 19 -5.12 9.42 0.88
N GLY A 20 -3.90 9.95 0.78
CA GLY A 20 -3.61 11.38 0.98
C GLY A 20 -3.44 11.79 2.45
N MET A 21 -3.75 10.93 3.42
CA MET A 21 -3.61 11.20 4.85
C MET A 21 -2.28 10.66 5.38
N ALA A 22 -1.45 11.52 5.96
CA ALA A 22 -0.25 11.09 6.67
C ALA A 22 -0.64 10.34 7.95
N VAL A 23 0.14 9.31 8.32
CA VAL A 23 -0.13 8.52 9.54
C VAL A 23 0.24 9.31 10.80
N GLN A 24 1.32 10.09 10.74
CA GLN A 24 1.88 10.84 11.87
C GLN A 24 2.11 12.30 11.49
N GLY A 25 2.05 13.18 12.48
CA GLY A 25 2.37 14.59 12.34
C GLY A 25 3.82 14.84 11.92
N GLY A 26 4.07 16.04 11.38
CA GLY A 26 5.36 16.53 10.92
C GLY A 26 5.20 17.89 10.25
N ALA A 27 6.30 18.47 9.76
CA ALA A 27 6.28 19.75 9.07
C ALA A 27 5.31 19.69 7.86
N GLY A 28 4.34 20.61 7.80
CA GLY A 28 3.35 20.69 6.72
C GLY A 28 2.22 19.66 6.77
N VAL A 29 2.05 18.92 7.87
CA VAL A 29 0.94 17.97 8.07
C VAL A 29 -0.10 18.57 9.02
N ALA A 30 -1.24 19.02 8.49
CA ALA A 30 -2.28 19.66 9.30
C ALA A 30 -3.16 18.69 10.10
N HIS A 31 -3.49 17.54 9.55
CA HIS A 31 -4.43 16.57 10.12
C HIS A 31 -3.91 15.13 9.95
N PRO A 32 -2.88 14.71 10.72
CA PRO A 32 -2.38 13.35 10.66
C PRO A 32 -3.38 12.37 11.27
N LEU A 33 -3.28 11.09 10.86
CA LEU A 33 -4.21 10.05 11.28
C LEU A 33 -4.24 9.89 12.81
N ASP A 34 -3.08 9.89 13.47
CA ASP A 34 -2.97 9.73 14.92
C ASP A 34 -3.75 10.82 15.70
N ASP A 35 -3.68 12.08 15.26
CA ASP A 35 -4.43 13.19 15.88
C ASP A 35 -5.94 13.11 15.57
N VAL A 36 -6.30 12.80 14.33
CA VAL A 36 -7.71 12.68 13.92
C VAL A 36 -8.36 11.52 14.65
N LEU A 37 -7.70 10.36 14.67
CA LEU A 37 -8.21 9.16 15.33
C LEU A 37 -8.31 9.35 16.85
N SER A 38 -7.29 9.97 17.49
CA SER A 38 -7.32 10.25 18.93
C SER A 38 -8.52 11.13 19.32
N ARG A 39 -8.83 12.14 18.50
CA ARG A 39 -10.04 12.97 18.72
C ARG A 39 -11.33 12.19 18.48
N GLN A 40 -11.34 11.30 17.49
CA GLN A 40 -12.53 10.49 17.17
C GLN A 40 -12.87 9.51 18.30
N VAL A 41 -11.87 8.88 18.92
CA VAL A 41 -12.07 7.86 19.97
C VAL A 41 -12.06 8.42 21.38
N GLY A 42 -11.64 9.69 21.57
CA GLY A 42 -11.64 10.37 22.87
C GLY A 42 -10.41 10.06 23.76
N TYR A 43 -9.41 9.35 23.24
CA TYR A 43 -8.15 9.07 23.93
C TYR A 43 -6.98 9.06 22.94
N ARG A 44 -5.76 9.22 23.48
CA ARG A 44 -4.54 9.18 22.67
C ARG A 44 -4.27 7.78 22.15
N VAL A 45 -4.13 7.66 20.83
CA VAL A 45 -3.73 6.41 20.15
C VAL A 45 -2.21 6.35 19.93
N HIS A 46 -1.67 5.15 19.74
CA HIS A 46 -0.24 4.91 19.57
C HIS A 46 0.01 4.17 18.24
N LEU A 47 0.87 4.74 17.41
CA LEU A 47 1.25 4.13 16.14
C LEU A 47 2.22 2.96 16.37
N VAL A 48 1.95 1.81 15.76
CA VAL A 48 2.81 0.62 15.83
C VAL A 48 3.48 0.31 14.48
N HIS A 49 2.96 0.85 13.40
CA HIS A 49 3.58 0.88 12.07
C HIS A 49 2.99 2.03 11.25
N ARG A 50 3.45 2.16 10.02
CA ARG A 50 2.98 3.23 9.13
C ARG A 50 2.64 2.72 7.74
N LEU A 51 1.76 3.45 7.06
CA LEU A 51 1.58 3.47 5.62
C LEU A 51 2.06 4.83 5.09
N ASP A 52 2.48 4.87 3.85
CA ASP A 52 2.80 6.13 3.19
C ASP A 52 1.55 7.03 3.11
N ARG A 53 1.73 8.33 2.98
CA ARG A 53 0.64 9.31 2.89
C ARG A 53 -0.37 8.91 1.81
N GLU A 54 0.12 8.57 0.62
CA GLU A 54 -0.73 8.26 -0.54
C GLU A 54 -1.26 6.81 -0.54
N THR A 55 -0.66 5.91 0.25
CA THR A 55 -1.13 4.52 0.40
C THR A 55 -2.36 4.49 1.31
N SER A 56 -3.42 3.83 0.86
CA SER A 56 -4.63 3.59 1.64
C SER A 56 -4.69 2.19 2.25
N GLY A 57 -5.69 1.91 3.08
CA GLY A 57 -6.01 0.57 3.57
C GLY A 57 -5.69 0.32 5.04
N LEU A 58 -5.59 -0.95 5.39
CA LEU A 58 -5.55 -1.43 6.76
C LEU A 58 -4.29 -1.01 7.52
N LEU A 59 -4.50 -0.40 8.68
CA LEU A 59 -3.47 0.07 9.61
C LEU A 59 -3.85 -0.32 11.04
N VAL A 60 -2.92 -0.99 11.75
CA VAL A 60 -3.07 -1.29 13.18
C VAL A 60 -2.59 -0.09 14.00
N VAL A 61 -3.38 0.29 15.00
CA VAL A 61 -3.09 1.36 15.95
C VAL A 61 -3.36 0.84 17.35
N ALA A 62 -2.44 1.02 18.28
CA ALA A 62 -2.63 0.59 19.66
C ALA A 62 -3.40 1.63 20.48
N LYS A 63 -4.22 1.16 21.42
CA LYS A 63 -5.06 2.00 22.29
C LYS A 63 -4.27 2.58 23.47
N HIS A 64 -3.20 1.91 23.89
CA HIS A 64 -2.35 2.33 25.01
C HIS A 64 -0.88 1.91 24.82
N ALA A 65 0.01 2.46 25.64
CA ALA A 65 1.46 2.29 25.47
C ALA A 65 1.95 0.84 25.69
N ALA A 66 1.28 0.05 26.52
CA ALA A 66 1.64 -1.36 26.73
C ALA A 66 1.37 -2.17 25.45
N ALA A 67 0.16 -2.06 24.90
CA ALA A 67 -0.19 -2.67 23.62
C ALA A 67 0.71 -2.19 22.48
N ALA A 68 1.10 -0.91 22.46
CA ALA A 68 2.02 -0.40 21.44
C ALA A 68 3.37 -1.13 21.44
N ARG A 69 3.97 -1.37 22.62
CA ARG A 69 5.23 -2.13 22.74
C ARG A 69 5.09 -3.56 22.23
N GLU A 70 4.01 -4.24 22.60
CA GLU A 70 3.73 -5.61 22.18
C GLU A 70 3.55 -5.70 20.67
N TRP A 71 2.69 -4.84 20.09
CA TRP A 71 2.41 -4.85 18.66
C TRP A 71 3.60 -4.43 17.79
N ILE A 72 4.46 -3.53 18.26
CA ILE A 72 5.74 -3.22 17.62
C ILE A 72 6.62 -4.49 17.58
N ALA A 73 6.70 -5.26 18.67
CA ALA A 73 7.46 -6.51 18.71
C ALA A 73 6.86 -7.59 17.80
N LEU A 74 5.53 -7.74 17.77
CA LEU A 74 4.84 -8.68 16.87
C LEU A 74 5.10 -8.34 15.38
N ILE A 75 5.07 -7.06 15.02
CA ILE A 75 5.35 -6.60 13.65
C ILE A 75 6.83 -6.81 13.29
N ALA A 76 7.75 -6.46 14.19
CA ALA A 76 9.19 -6.68 14.00
C ALA A 76 9.53 -8.18 13.89
N GLY A 77 8.86 -9.02 14.67
CA GLY A 77 8.95 -10.48 14.63
C GLY A 77 8.22 -11.15 13.47
N LYS A 78 7.67 -10.37 12.52
CA LYS A 78 6.94 -10.86 11.32
C LYS A 78 5.70 -11.73 11.65
N ARG A 79 5.11 -11.56 12.84
CA ARG A 79 3.88 -12.24 13.25
C ARG A 79 2.63 -11.61 12.64
N VAL A 80 2.75 -10.42 12.06
CA VAL A 80 1.70 -9.71 11.33
C VAL A 80 1.99 -9.77 9.84
N GLN A 81 1.11 -10.43 9.07
CA GLN A 81 1.23 -10.50 7.63
C GLN A 81 0.40 -9.39 6.97
N LYS A 82 1.03 -8.62 6.08
CA LYS A 82 0.39 -7.52 5.34
C LYS A 82 0.38 -7.85 3.86
N THR A 83 -0.81 -7.76 3.25
CA THR A 83 -1.02 -7.96 1.82
C THR A 83 -1.54 -6.68 1.20
N TYR A 84 -0.96 -6.30 0.08
CA TYR A 84 -1.31 -5.11 -0.67
C TYR A 84 -1.86 -5.48 -2.05
N THR A 85 -2.69 -4.61 -2.60
CA THR A 85 -3.05 -4.62 -4.01
C THR A 85 -2.47 -3.37 -4.66
N ALA A 86 -1.82 -3.55 -5.81
CA ALA A 86 -1.34 -2.46 -6.64
C ALA A 86 -1.84 -2.61 -8.07
N TYR A 87 -2.09 -1.48 -8.75
CA TYR A 87 -2.23 -1.43 -10.19
C TYR A 87 -0.98 -0.80 -10.79
N CYS A 88 -0.40 -1.48 -11.77
CA CYS A 88 0.92 -1.16 -12.30
C CYS A 88 0.91 -1.12 -13.83
N PHE A 89 1.92 -0.47 -14.41
CA PHE A 89 2.19 -0.55 -15.84
C PHE A 89 3.06 -1.78 -16.13
N GLY A 90 2.68 -2.54 -17.17
CA GLY A 90 3.42 -3.72 -17.62
C GLY A 90 3.33 -4.91 -16.66
N LEU A 91 4.35 -5.74 -16.71
CA LEU A 91 4.56 -6.91 -15.85
C LEU A 91 5.89 -6.78 -15.12
N PRO A 92 6.00 -7.19 -13.85
CA PRO A 92 7.28 -7.20 -13.17
C PRO A 92 8.31 -8.06 -13.91
N GLU A 93 9.53 -7.55 -14.01
CA GLU A 93 10.65 -8.29 -14.59
C GLU A 93 11.56 -8.84 -13.50
N LEU A 94 11.92 -10.12 -13.66
CA LEU A 94 12.98 -10.77 -12.88
C LEU A 94 14.04 -11.31 -13.86
N HIS A 95 15.29 -10.96 -13.59
CA HIS A 95 16.42 -11.34 -14.45
C HIS A 95 16.20 -10.94 -15.94
N GLY A 96 15.61 -9.76 -16.18
CA GLY A 96 15.35 -9.22 -17.51
C GLY A 96 14.21 -9.90 -18.27
N LYS A 97 13.35 -10.68 -17.58
CA LYS A 97 12.19 -11.35 -18.21
C LYS A 97 10.91 -11.07 -17.43
N PRO A 98 9.78 -10.84 -18.12
CA PRO A 98 8.49 -10.69 -17.47
C PRO A 98 8.13 -11.93 -16.65
N ALA A 99 7.63 -11.71 -15.43
CA ALA A 99 7.25 -12.76 -14.50
C ALA A 99 5.85 -12.50 -13.92
N ARG A 100 5.04 -13.56 -13.81
CA ARG A 100 3.70 -13.45 -13.20
C ARG A 100 3.73 -13.66 -11.68
N THR A 101 4.80 -14.22 -11.15
CA THR A 101 5.00 -14.42 -9.71
C THR A 101 6.49 -14.41 -9.41
N GLY A 102 6.84 -13.95 -8.22
CA GLY A 102 8.23 -13.95 -7.81
C GLY A 102 8.52 -13.17 -6.52
N THR A 103 9.80 -13.04 -6.23
CA THR A 103 10.31 -12.31 -5.07
C THR A 103 11.34 -11.29 -5.51
N ILE A 104 11.12 -10.04 -5.16
CA ILE A 104 12.10 -8.96 -5.30
C ILE A 104 12.82 -8.84 -3.95
N ALA A 105 14.12 -9.19 -3.94
CA ALA A 105 14.99 -9.15 -2.76
C ALA A 105 16.14 -8.16 -3.01
N ALA A 106 15.80 -6.93 -3.35
CA ALA A 106 16.73 -5.84 -3.59
C ALA A 106 16.76 -4.89 -2.38
N PRO A 107 17.90 -4.29 -2.02
CA PRO A 107 17.93 -3.29 -0.97
C PRO A 107 17.19 -2.02 -1.42
N VAL A 108 16.58 -1.33 -0.45
CA VAL A 108 15.98 -0.02 -0.66
C VAL A 108 16.76 1.03 0.13
N THR A 109 17.01 2.18 -0.49
CA THR A 109 17.65 3.30 0.21
C THR A 109 16.60 4.11 0.95
N ALA A 110 16.72 4.16 2.27
CA ALA A 110 15.89 4.98 3.14
C ALA A 110 16.77 5.79 4.10
N HIS A 111 16.54 7.10 4.17
CA HIS A 111 17.32 8.03 4.98
C HIS A 111 18.85 7.92 4.74
N GLY A 112 19.25 7.81 3.46
CA GLY A 112 20.66 7.70 3.04
C GLY A 112 21.35 6.37 3.39
N ARG A 113 20.60 5.33 3.81
CA ARG A 113 21.13 4.00 4.13
C ARG A 113 20.42 2.93 3.31
N GLU A 114 21.19 1.99 2.80
CA GLU A 114 20.67 0.78 2.20
C GLU A 114 20.14 -0.17 3.27
N GLN A 115 18.95 -0.70 3.04
CA GLN A 115 18.27 -1.63 3.95
C GLN A 115 17.75 -2.82 3.17
N ALA A 116 18.05 -4.02 3.64
CA ALA A 116 17.51 -5.24 3.05
C ALA A 116 15.98 -5.20 3.02
N ALA A 117 15.42 -5.51 1.87
CA ALA A 117 13.99 -5.46 1.64
C ALA A 117 13.55 -6.67 0.79
N VAL A 118 12.37 -7.21 1.11
CA VAL A 118 11.81 -8.38 0.43
C VAL A 118 10.32 -8.16 0.17
N THR A 119 9.93 -8.26 -1.10
CA THR A 119 8.52 -8.18 -1.55
C THR A 119 8.22 -9.36 -2.45
N GLN A 120 7.23 -10.17 -2.10
CA GLN A 120 6.66 -11.18 -2.99
C GLN A 120 5.55 -10.56 -3.81
N PHE A 121 5.45 -10.93 -5.08
CA PHE A 121 4.38 -10.46 -5.96
C PHE A 121 3.71 -11.61 -6.71
N PHE A 122 2.44 -11.39 -7.03
CA PHE A 122 1.59 -12.28 -7.81
C PHE A 122 0.75 -11.41 -8.74
N VAL A 123 0.89 -11.59 -10.06
CA VAL A 123 0.07 -10.90 -11.06
C VAL A 123 -1.27 -11.63 -11.14
N GLU A 124 -2.32 -10.99 -10.65
CA GLU A 124 -3.67 -11.56 -10.62
C GLU A 124 -4.37 -11.36 -11.97
N GLN A 125 -4.20 -10.17 -12.56
CA GLN A 125 -4.85 -9.80 -13.82
C GLN A 125 -3.93 -8.92 -14.66
N THR A 126 -4.15 -8.94 -15.98
CA THR A 126 -3.51 -8.05 -16.95
C THR A 126 -4.51 -7.62 -18.00
N ALA A 127 -4.40 -6.38 -18.44
CA ALA A 127 -5.20 -5.84 -19.52
C ALA A 127 -4.36 -4.95 -20.44
N THR A 128 -4.78 -4.83 -21.68
CA THR A 128 -4.22 -3.87 -22.62
C THR A 128 -5.24 -2.75 -22.83
N ILE A 129 -4.86 -1.55 -22.46
CA ILE A 129 -5.67 -0.35 -22.65
C ILE A 129 -5.36 0.19 -24.05
N PRO A 130 -6.37 0.38 -24.90
CA PRO A 130 -6.15 0.98 -26.23
C PRO A 130 -5.45 2.32 -26.11
N PRO A 131 -4.60 2.68 -27.07
CA PRO A 131 -4.03 4.01 -27.11
C PRO A 131 -5.16 5.03 -27.28
N GLY A 132 -5.23 6.02 -26.37
CA GLY A 132 -6.10 7.18 -26.58
C GLY A 132 -5.48 8.07 -27.67
N ASP A 133 -5.03 9.26 -27.25
CA ASP A 133 -4.28 10.17 -28.14
C ASP A 133 -2.79 9.77 -28.27
N SER A 134 -2.34 8.67 -27.68
CA SER A 134 -0.96 8.16 -27.79
C SER A 134 -0.90 7.02 -28.82
N THR A 135 0.26 6.83 -29.43
CA THR A 135 0.44 5.80 -30.49
C THR A 135 0.50 4.38 -29.94
N ASP A 136 0.73 4.22 -28.62
CA ASP A 136 1.02 2.91 -28.03
C ASP A 136 -0.05 2.48 -27.03
N ALA A 137 -0.45 1.22 -27.10
CA ALA A 137 -1.33 0.59 -26.13
C ALA A 137 -0.60 0.44 -24.78
N LEU A 138 -1.31 0.70 -23.66
CA LEU A 138 -0.77 0.54 -22.31
C LEU A 138 -1.13 -0.84 -21.76
N THR A 139 -0.13 -1.66 -21.48
CA THR A 139 -0.35 -2.85 -20.65
C THR A 139 -0.43 -2.44 -19.19
N VAL A 140 -1.47 -2.86 -18.50
CA VAL A 140 -1.66 -2.65 -17.06
C VAL A 140 -1.86 -3.99 -16.36
N SER A 141 -1.47 -4.06 -15.10
CA SER A 141 -1.59 -5.28 -14.29
C SER A 141 -2.11 -4.98 -12.90
N ARG A 142 -2.87 -5.92 -12.36
CA ARG A 142 -3.24 -5.98 -10.95
C ARG A 142 -2.35 -6.97 -10.24
N LEU A 143 -1.66 -6.50 -9.21
CA LEU A 143 -0.74 -7.30 -8.41
C LEU A 143 -1.23 -7.44 -6.98
N ARG A 144 -1.14 -8.66 -6.45
CA ARG A 144 -1.14 -8.93 -5.02
C ARG A 144 0.29 -9.01 -4.53
N LEU A 145 0.59 -8.30 -3.45
CA LEU A 145 1.93 -8.13 -2.90
C LEU A 145 1.96 -8.53 -1.42
N VAL A 146 2.97 -9.30 -1.03
CA VAL A 146 3.18 -9.71 0.36
C VAL A 146 4.54 -9.19 0.83
N LEU A 147 4.54 -8.45 1.95
CA LEU A 147 5.76 -7.86 2.48
C LEU A 147 6.49 -8.83 3.43
N GLY A 148 7.75 -9.15 3.11
CA GLY A 148 8.69 -9.78 4.04
C GLY A 148 9.39 -8.79 4.97
N THR A 149 9.42 -7.50 4.60
CA THR A 149 9.95 -6.36 5.36
C THR A 149 9.04 -5.15 5.16
N GLY A 150 9.20 -4.08 5.94
CA GLY A 150 8.37 -2.88 5.85
C GLY A 150 9.21 -1.59 5.78
N ARG A 151 10.06 -1.45 4.76
CA ARG A 151 10.89 -0.25 4.57
C ARG A 151 10.09 0.86 3.91
N MET A 152 10.57 2.10 4.07
CA MET A 152 9.93 3.28 3.47
C MET A 152 9.84 3.14 1.95
N HIS A 153 8.65 3.33 1.39
CA HIS A 153 8.32 3.21 -0.04
C HIS A 153 8.71 1.87 -0.69
N GLN A 154 8.93 0.81 0.10
CA GLN A 154 9.51 -0.46 -0.37
C GLN A 154 8.81 -1.02 -1.63
N ILE A 155 7.49 -1.19 -1.60
CA ILE A 155 6.74 -1.73 -2.73
C ILE A 155 6.92 -0.85 -3.96
N ARG A 156 6.85 0.47 -3.79
CA ARG A 156 6.95 1.46 -4.87
C ARG A 156 8.31 1.40 -5.56
N ILE A 157 9.39 1.34 -4.75
CA ILE A 157 10.78 1.22 -5.25
C ILE A 157 10.98 -0.14 -5.94
N HIS A 158 10.59 -1.25 -5.32
CA HIS A 158 10.76 -2.58 -5.88
C HIS A 158 10.05 -2.76 -7.22
N LEU A 159 8.80 -2.30 -7.34
CA LEU A 159 8.07 -2.40 -8.60
C LEU A 159 8.64 -1.48 -9.68
N ALA A 160 9.13 -0.30 -9.32
CA ALA A 160 9.83 0.57 -10.27
C ALA A 160 11.15 -0.08 -10.76
N GLN A 161 11.93 -0.68 -9.87
CA GLN A 161 13.15 -1.44 -10.21
C GLN A 161 12.86 -2.67 -11.07
N ALA A 162 11.69 -3.28 -10.90
CA ALA A 162 11.22 -4.41 -11.70
C ALA A 162 10.51 -3.98 -13.00
N HIS A 163 10.72 -2.76 -13.49
CA HIS A 163 10.11 -2.19 -14.71
C HIS A 163 8.56 -2.27 -14.74
N CYS A 164 7.93 -2.33 -13.58
CA CYS A 164 6.49 -2.41 -13.40
C CYS A 164 6.00 -1.33 -12.41
N PRO A 165 6.21 -0.03 -12.71
CA PRO A 165 5.89 1.04 -11.76
C PRO A 165 4.39 1.13 -11.49
N ILE A 166 4.05 1.56 -10.26
CA ILE A 166 2.66 1.71 -9.84
C ILE A 166 2.02 2.90 -10.57
N ILE A 167 0.77 2.73 -10.99
CA ILE A 167 -0.03 3.78 -11.64
C ILE A 167 -0.24 4.94 -10.66
N ALA A 168 0.00 6.16 -11.17
CA ALA A 168 -0.07 7.41 -10.43
C ALA A 168 0.91 7.51 -9.24
N ASP A 169 2.05 6.82 -9.32
CA ASP A 169 3.19 7.06 -8.43
C ASP A 169 4.03 8.22 -8.97
N ASP A 170 3.81 9.42 -8.42
CA ASP A 170 4.52 10.64 -8.86
C ASP A 170 5.99 10.69 -8.37
N ARG A 171 6.41 9.78 -7.47
CA ARG A 171 7.76 9.79 -6.89
C ARG A 171 8.68 8.72 -7.44
N HIS A 172 8.17 7.51 -7.66
CA HIS A 172 8.95 6.35 -8.13
C HIS A 172 8.42 5.78 -9.45
N GLY A 173 7.31 6.34 -9.98
CA GLY A 173 6.70 5.89 -11.21
C GLY A 173 7.32 6.51 -12.47
N ASP A 174 6.76 6.16 -13.62
CA ASP A 174 7.11 6.74 -14.90
C ASP A 174 6.21 7.95 -15.21
N PHE A 175 6.83 9.11 -15.43
CA PHE A 175 6.11 10.35 -15.68
C PHE A 175 5.27 10.31 -16.98
N ARG A 176 5.79 9.67 -18.06
CA ARG A 176 5.10 9.60 -19.35
C ARG A 176 3.89 8.70 -19.27
N LEU A 177 4.07 7.50 -18.66
CA LEU A 177 2.98 6.56 -18.42
C LEU A 177 1.91 7.14 -17.50
N ASN A 178 2.31 7.84 -16.43
CA ASN A 178 1.37 8.52 -15.53
C ASN A 178 0.58 9.62 -16.23
N LYS A 179 1.21 10.39 -17.14
CA LYS A 179 0.51 11.39 -17.95
C LYS A 179 -0.53 10.74 -18.88
N ALA A 180 -0.19 9.62 -19.52
CA ALA A 180 -1.12 8.87 -20.34
C ALA A 180 -2.27 8.30 -19.51
N ALA A 181 -1.98 7.67 -18.34
CA ALA A 181 -2.99 7.11 -17.46
C ALA A 181 -3.95 8.16 -16.86
N ARG A 182 -3.48 9.37 -16.60
CA ARG A 182 -4.38 10.48 -16.19
C ARG A 182 -5.45 10.79 -17.23
N LYS A 183 -5.12 10.67 -18.52
CA LYS A 183 -6.05 10.91 -19.62
C LYS A 183 -6.97 9.70 -19.87
N SER A 184 -6.40 8.52 -20.07
CA SER A 184 -7.13 7.31 -20.49
C SER A 184 -7.80 6.57 -19.33
N LEU A 185 -7.17 6.52 -18.15
CA LEU A 185 -7.65 5.78 -16.98
C LEU A 185 -8.19 6.67 -15.86
N ARG A 186 -8.13 8.01 -16.02
CA ARG A 186 -8.48 9.00 -14.99
C ARG A 186 -7.75 8.79 -13.64
N ALA A 187 -6.61 8.08 -13.67
CA ALA A 187 -5.84 7.74 -12.49
C ALA A 187 -5.01 8.94 -12.01
N LYS A 188 -5.39 9.53 -10.86
CA LYS A 188 -4.76 10.71 -10.27
C LYS A 188 -4.14 10.45 -8.89
N THR A 189 -4.49 9.33 -8.27
CA THR A 189 -4.08 8.94 -6.92
C THR A 189 -3.33 7.63 -6.98
N LEU A 190 -2.26 7.49 -6.21
CA LEU A 190 -1.42 6.27 -6.14
C LEU A 190 -2.29 5.01 -6.02
N CYS A 191 -2.17 4.11 -6.97
CA CYS A 191 -2.94 2.86 -7.00
C CYS A 191 -2.26 1.76 -6.15
N LEU A 192 -2.12 2.02 -4.85
CA LEU A 192 -1.56 1.09 -3.85
C LEU A 192 -2.41 1.10 -2.58
N ALA A 193 -2.89 -0.08 -2.17
CA ALA A 193 -3.71 -0.23 -0.98
C ALA A 193 -3.31 -1.46 -0.15
N ALA A 194 -3.26 -1.32 1.18
CA ALA A 194 -3.13 -2.43 2.13
C ALA A 194 -4.51 -3.09 2.29
N THR A 195 -4.81 -4.11 1.49
CA THR A 195 -6.15 -4.68 1.36
C THR A 195 -6.44 -5.82 2.31
N ARG A 196 -5.39 -6.47 2.84
CA ARG A 196 -5.56 -7.59 3.77
C ARG A 196 -4.46 -7.57 4.83
N ILE A 197 -4.83 -7.94 6.06
CA ILE A 197 -3.89 -8.09 7.16
C ILE A 197 -4.28 -9.32 7.99
N THR A 198 -3.28 -10.11 8.40
CA THR A 198 -3.47 -11.23 9.33
C THR A 198 -2.79 -10.89 10.64
N LEU A 199 -3.54 -10.92 11.73
CA LEU A 199 -3.14 -10.55 13.08
C LEU A 199 -3.18 -11.76 14.01
N PRO A 200 -2.22 -11.94 14.93
CA PRO A 200 -2.21 -13.01 15.93
C PRO A 200 -3.10 -12.62 17.14
N LEU A 201 -4.41 -12.73 17.00
CA LEU A 201 -5.38 -12.37 18.05
C LEU A 201 -5.74 -13.61 18.90
N GLY A 202 -5.61 -13.50 20.21
CA GLY A 202 -5.90 -14.62 21.13
C GLY A 202 -5.06 -15.86 20.83
N GLY A 203 -3.83 -15.71 20.33
CA GLY A 203 -2.93 -16.80 19.94
C GLY A 203 -3.23 -17.44 18.57
N LEU A 204 -4.31 -17.06 17.90
CA LEU A 204 -4.73 -17.59 16.59
C LEU A 204 -4.61 -16.51 15.49
N PRO A 205 -4.24 -16.90 14.24
CA PRO A 205 -4.22 -15.97 13.12
C PRO A 205 -5.66 -15.61 12.70
N ARG A 206 -5.98 -14.32 12.75
CA ARG A 206 -7.24 -13.77 12.25
C ARG A 206 -7.00 -12.81 11.10
N THR A 207 -7.69 -13.03 9.97
CA THR A 207 -7.50 -12.23 8.75
C THR A 207 -8.65 -11.26 8.57
N PHE A 208 -8.29 -10.00 8.26
CA PHE A 208 -9.20 -8.93 7.92
C PHE A 208 -8.92 -8.45 6.50
N SER A 209 -9.96 -8.04 5.79
CA SER A 209 -9.86 -7.52 4.44
C SER A 209 -10.76 -6.30 4.28
N VAL A 210 -10.37 -5.39 3.40
CA VAL A 210 -11.19 -4.24 2.98
C VAL A 210 -11.28 -4.21 1.46
N SER A 211 -12.35 -3.63 0.95
CA SER A 211 -12.50 -3.34 -0.47
C SER A 211 -11.42 -2.37 -0.94
N LEU A 212 -11.11 -2.40 -2.23
CA LEU A 212 -10.22 -1.41 -2.84
C LEU A 212 -10.76 0.01 -2.60
N PRO A 213 -9.90 1.01 -2.48
CA PRO A 213 -10.35 2.39 -2.30
C PRO A 213 -11.08 2.90 -3.57
N PRO A 214 -12.00 3.87 -3.44
CA PRO A 214 -12.84 4.33 -4.54
C PRO A 214 -12.09 4.67 -5.83
N HIS A 215 -10.90 5.29 -5.73
CA HIS A 215 -10.10 5.64 -6.90
C HIS A 215 -9.52 4.43 -7.66
N MET A 216 -9.42 3.26 -7.02
CA MET A 216 -9.03 2.00 -7.68
C MET A 216 -10.23 1.18 -8.15
N GLN A 217 -11.47 1.57 -7.77
CA GLN A 217 -12.72 0.97 -8.21
C GLN A 217 -13.39 1.77 -9.34
N ALA A 218 -12.85 2.94 -9.66
CA ALA A 218 -13.45 3.81 -10.66
C ALA A 218 -13.12 3.35 -12.10
N ALA A 219 -14.14 3.38 -12.96
CA ALA A 219 -13.98 3.20 -14.40
C ALA A 219 -13.13 4.36 -14.99
N PRO A 220 -12.35 4.09 -16.05
CA PRO A 220 -12.21 2.82 -16.78
C PRO A 220 -11.14 1.89 -16.20
N LEU A 221 -10.41 2.30 -15.13
CA LEU A 221 -9.31 1.51 -14.57
C LEU A 221 -9.79 0.20 -13.95
N ALA A 222 -10.90 0.24 -13.20
CA ALA A 222 -11.48 -0.94 -12.60
C ALA A 222 -11.98 -1.92 -13.68
N ASP A 223 -12.69 -1.42 -14.69
CA ASP A 223 -13.25 -2.25 -15.77
C ASP A 223 -12.17 -3.00 -16.56
N ALA A 224 -10.98 -2.41 -16.66
CA ALA A 224 -9.85 -3.06 -17.32
C ALA A 224 -9.23 -4.19 -16.49
N LEU A 225 -9.35 -4.12 -15.14
CA LEU A 225 -8.66 -5.01 -14.20
C LEU A 225 -9.63 -5.76 -13.26
N THR A 226 -10.89 -5.92 -13.66
CA THR A 226 -11.87 -6.86 -13.08
C THR A 226 -12.00 -8.08 -13.95
#